data_67a3270ba3f666394f88114d17d99653
#
_entry.id   67a3270ba3f666394f88114d17d99653
#
_cell.length_a   1.000
_cell.length_b   1.000
_cell.length_c   1.000
_cell.angle_alpha   90.00
_cell.angle_beta   90.00
_cell.angle_gamma   90.00
#
_symmetry.space_group_name_H-M   'P 1'
#
loop_
_entity.id
_entity.type
_entity.pdbx_description
1 polymer ?
#
loop_
_entity_poly.entity_id
_entity_poly.type
_entity_poly.pdbx_seq_one_letter_code
_entity_poly.pdbx_strand_id
1 'polypeptide(L)'
;LAFFGLAAGQTVIEITPGGGWYTEILAPTLKGDGTFIGAIIDPASAASEGAKAYYTKGNQALRDKLAANPELYGEAQLVEFNMATPSFGADGSADLVVTFRNVHNWVGQDAAQGMFEGFFKVLKPGGVLGVVEHRAKADDTRDIKELAKTGYFPEALVIEMATKAGFTLAEQSEINANPADTKDHPNGVWTLPPSLNMKNVPETDQIKYAAIGESDRMTLKFVKPAAQ
;
A
#
# COMPACT_ATOMS: atom_id res chain seq x y z
N LEU A 1 -3.55 4.29 -11.46
CA LEU A 1 -3.24 2.96 -12.00
C LEU A 1 -2.60 3.05 -13.39
N ALA A 2 -3.13 3.85 -14.33
CA ALA A 2 -2.50 4.06 -15.64
C ALA A 2 -1.04 4.51 -15.55
N PHE A 3 -0.70 5.39 -14.61
CA PHE A 3 0.69 5.81 -14.34
C PHE A 3 1.63 4.64 -14.04
N PHE A 4 1.14 3.59 -13.37
CA PHE A 4 1.92 2.38 -13.10
C PHE A 4 1.96 1.42 -14.30
N GLY A 5 1.23 1.69 -15.37
CA GLY A 5 1.19 0.86 -16.55
C GLY A 5 0.25 -0.34 -16.43
N LEU A 6 -0.83 -0.23 -15.61
CA LEU A 6 -1.86 -1.26 -15.55
C LEU A 6 -2.43 -1.51 -16.96
N ALA A 7 -2.44 -2.75 -17.39
CA ALA A 7 -2.99 -3.21 -18.67
C ALA A 7 -3.67 -4.58 -18.50
N ALA A 8 -4.59 -4.90 -19.41
CA ALA A 8 -5.17 -6.23 -19.51
C ALA A 8 -4.07 -7.28 -19.77
N GLY A 9 -4.32 -8.52 -19.37
CA GLY A 9 -3.37 -9.63 -19.57
C GLY A 9 -2.22 -9.70 -18.56
N GLN A 10 -2.09 -8.72 -17.66
CA GLN A 10 -1.06 -8.72 -16.61
C GLN A 10 -1.43 -9.61 -15.42
N THR A 11 -0.41 -10.11 -14.73
CA THR A 11 -0.52 -10.60 -13.36
C THR A 11 -0.21 -9.43 -12.42
N VAL A 12 -1.21 -8.98 -11.66
CA VAL A 12 -1.11 -7.84 -10.75
C VAL A 12 -1.32 -8.30 -9.31
N ILE A 13 -0.41 -7.88 -8.42
CA ILE A 13 -0.52 -8.14 -6.98
C ILE A 13 -0.79 -6.83 -6.25
N GLU A 14 -1.91 -6.76 -5.54
CA GLU A 14 -2.22 -5.68 -4.59
C GLU A 14 -1.78 -6.12 -3.18
N ILE A 15 -0.90 -5.35 -2.57
CA ILE A 15 -0.36 -5.66 -1.24
C ILE A 15 -1.24 -5.04 -0.16
N THR A 16 -1.72 -5.87 0.75
CA THR A 16 -2.56 -5.48 1.89
C THR A 16 -3.78 -4.64 1.45
N PRO A 17 -4.70 -5.21 0.67
CA PRO A 17 -5.85 -4.51 0.09
C PRO A 17 -6.76 -3.80 1.11
N GLY A 18 -6.69 -4.20 2.39
CA GLY A 18 -7.59 -3.71 3.43
C GLY A 18 -9.05 -4.03 3.11
N GLY A 19 -9.90 -3.00 3.06
CA GLY A 19 -11.31 -3.16 2.68
C GLY A 19 -11.56 -3.36 1.17
N GLY A 20 -10.50 -3.46 0.35
CA GLY A 20 -10.59 -3.78 -1.07
C GLY A 20 -11.01 -2.62 -1.97
N TRP A 21 -10.68 -1.37 -1.61
CA TRP A 21 -11.05 -0.22 -2.43
C TRP A 21 -10.41 -0.26 -3.83
N TYR A 22 -9.10 -0.52 -3.92
CA TYR A 22 -8.43 -0.70 -5.22
C TYR A 22 -8.74 -2.05 -5.86
N THR A 23 -8.99 -3.08 -5.05
CA THR A 23 -9.47 -4.39 -5.51
C THR A 23 -10.73 -4.27 -6.37
N GLU A 24 -11.67 -3.36 -6.00
CA GLU A 24 -12.90 -3.09 -6.77
C GLU A 24 -12.63 -2.58 -8.19
N ILE A 25 -11.44 -2.04 -8.43
CA ILE A 25 -11.01 -1.54 -9.74
C ILE A 25 -10.12 -2.59 -10.44
N LEU A 26 -9.14 -3.13 -9.70
CA LEU A 26 -8.11 -4.02 -10.25
C LEU A 26 -8.71 -5.37 -10.68
N ALA A 27 -9.49 -6.02 -9.82
CA ALA A 27 -10.00 -7.36 -10.10
C ALA A 27 -10.91 -7.39 -11.34
N PRO A 28 -11.90 -6.49 -11.51
CA PRO A 28 -12.71 -6.46 -12.74
C PRO A 28 -11.91 -6.08 -14.00
N THR A 29 -10.90 -5.20 -13.85
CA THR A 29 -10.06 -4.78 -14.99
C THR A 29 -9.23 -5.93 -15.56
N LEU A 30 -8.84 -6.88 -14.71
CA LEU A 30 -7.98 -8.01 -15.08
C LEU A 30 -8.77 -9.28 -15.40
N LYS A 31 -10.08 -9.27 -15.15
CA LYS A 31 -10.93 -10.44 -15.37
C LYS A 31 -10.90 -10.90 -16.82
N GLY A 32 -10.72 -12.19 -17.02
CA GLY A 32 -10.72 -12.87 -18.32
C GLY A 32 -9.33 -12.98 -18.93
N ASP A 33 -8.58 -11.88 -19.05
CA ASP A 33 -7.30 -11.87 -19.75
C ASP A 33 -6.09 -11.82 -18.80
N GLY A 34 -6.25 -11.28 -17.61
CA GLY A 34 -5.19 -11.12 -16.61
C GLY A 34 -5.44 -11.92 -15.34
N THR A 35 -4.59 -11.67 -14.34
CA THR A 35 -4.72 -12.27 -13.01
C THR A 35 -4.60 -11.21 -11.95
N PHE A 36 -5.62 -11.09 -11.09
CA PHE A 36 -5.56 -10.27 -9.87
C PHE A 36 -5.25 -11.15 -8.66
N ILE A 37 -4.27 -10.74 -7.87
CA ILE A 37 -3.89 -11.38 -6.60
C ILE A 37 -3.90 -10.33 -5.50
N GLY A 38 -4.76 -10.50 -4.50
CA GLY A 38 -4.70 -9.74 -3.26
C GLY A 38 -3.80 -10.44 -2.24
N ALA A 39 -2.68 -9.84 -1.91
CA ALA A 39 -1.79 -10.37 -0.87
C ALA A 39 -2.21 -9.84 0.50
N ILE A 40 -2.71 -10.72 1.37
CA ILE A 40 -3.22 -10.42 2.71
C ILE A 40 -2.28 -10.98 3.78
N ILE A 41 -2.22 -10.32 4.93
CA ILE A 41 -1.34 -10.77 6.02
C ILE A 41 -1.91 -12.04 6.64
N ASP A 42 -1.09 -13.08 6.77
CA ASP A 42 -1.42 -14.29 7.53
C ASP A 42 -1.64 -13.95 9.01
N PRO A 43 -2.86 -14.11 9.55
CA PRO A 43 -3.13 -13.82 10.95
C PRO A 43 -2.28 -14.64 11.93
N ALA A 44 -1.82 -15.83 11.53
CA ALA A 44 -0.95 -16.67 12.38
C ALA A 44 0.45 -16.08 12.54
N SER A 45 0.87 -15.19 11.62
CA SER A 45 2.17 -14.49 11.70
C SER A 45 2.13 -13.20 12.52
N ALA A 46 0.98 -12.82 13.05
CA ALA A 46 0.81 -11.55 13.77
C ALA A 46 1.57 -11.53 15.10
N ALA A 47 2.17 -10.37 15.42
CA ALA A 47 2.98 -10.18 16.62
C ALA A 47 2.18 -10.16 17.94
N SER A 48 0.86 -10.07 17.89
CA SER A 48 -0.02 -10.04 19.06
C SER A 48 -1.39 -10.61 18.75
N GLU A 49 -2.12 -11.08 19.80
CA GLU A 49 -3.50 -11.56 19.64
C GLU A 49 -4.45 -10.45 19.13
N GLY A 50 -4.22 -9.19 19.50
CA GLY A 50 -4.99 -8.06 18.97
C GLY A 50 -4.78 -7.87 17.47
N ALA A 51 -3.53 -7.93 16.99
CA ALA A 51 -3.20 -7.86 15.57
C ALA A 51 -3.76 -9.07 14.81
N LYS A 52 -3.65 -10.28 15.39
CA LYS A 52 -4.22 -11.50 14.83
C LYS A 52 -5.73 -11.37 14.63
N ALA A 53 -6.45 -10.93 15.65
CA ALA A 53 -7.90 -10.72 15.56
C ALA A 53 -8.26 -9.67 14.49
N TYR A 54 -7.49 -8.58 14.42
CA TYR A 54 -7.66 -7.54 13.41
C TYR A 54 -7.50 -8.08 11.98
N TYR A 55 -6.40 -8.81 11.70
CA TYR A 55 -6.18 -9.39 10.37
C TYR A 55 -7.19 -10.48 10.05
N THR A 56 -7.54 -11.36 10.99
CA THR A 56 -8.57 -12.39 10.80
C THR A 56 -9.90 -11.75 10.36
N LYS A 57 -10.34 -10.71 11.08
CA LYS A 57 -11.58 -10.01 10.75
C LYS A 57 -11.51 -9.29 9.40
N GLY A 58 -10.42 -8.58 9.13
CA GLY A 58 -10.23 -7.85 7.89
C GLY A 58 -10.17 -8.77 6.67
N ASN A 59 -9.40 -9.85 6.77
CA ASN A 59 -9.29 -10.85 5.72
C ASN A 59 -10.63 -11.52 5.43
N GLN A 60 -11.41 -11.86 6.47
CA GLN A 60 -12.72 -12.45 6.29
C GLN A 60 -13.68 -11.46 5.59
N ALA A 61 -13.70 -10.20 6.01
CA ALA A 61 -14.53 -9.19 5.38
C ALA A 61 -14.20 -8.99 3.88
N LEU A 62 -12.91 -9.04 3.51
CA LEU A 62 -12.50 -9.00 2.11
C LEU A 62 -12.97 -10.25 1.35
N ARG A 63 -12.81 -11.44 1.93
CA ARG A 63 -13.30 -12.69 1.32
C ARG A 63 -14.81 -12.65 1.08
N ASP A 64 -15.57 -12.20 2.07
CA ASP A 64 -17.03 -12.07 1.99
C ASP A 64 -17.44 -11.08 0.90
N LYS A 65 -16.72 -9.95 0.80
CA LYS A 65 -16.94 -8.95 -0.25
C LYS A 65 -16.72 -9.53 -1.66
N LEU A 66 -15.65 -10.26 -1.87
CA LEU A 66 -15.36 -10.90 -3.16
C LEU A 66 -16.40 -11.97 -3.49
N ALA A 67 -16.77 -12.79 -2.51
CA ALA A 67 -17.78 -13.85 -2.68
C ALA A 67 -19.19 -13.30 -2.93
N ALA A 68 -19.51 -12.10 -2.45
CA ALA A 68 -20.81 -11.47 -2.64
C ALA A 68 -21.11 -11.08 -4.11
N ASN A 69 -20.07 -10.92 -4.94
CA ASN A 69 -20.23 -10.59 -6.35
C ASN A 69 -19.26 -11.39 -7.24
N PRO A 70 -19.54 -12.67 -7.45
CA PRO A 70 -18.66 -13.57 -8.21
C PRO A 70 -18.58 -13.18 -9.70
N GLU A 71 -19.55 -12.46 -10.23
CA GLU A 71 -19.47 -11.96 -11.59
C GLU A 71 -18.38 -10.93 -11.80
N LEU A 72 -18.06 -10.12 -10.76
CA LEU A 72 -16.98 -9.16 -10.82
C LEU A 72 -15.65 -9.72 -10.30
N TYR A 73 -15.70 -10.54 -9.25
CA TYR A 73 -14.51 -10.91 -8.47
C TYR A 73 -14.21 -12.42 -8.47
N GLY A 74 -14.99 -13.24 -9.17
CA GLY A 74 -14.88 -14.70 -9.08
C GLY A 74 -13.52 -15.28 -9.49
N GLU A 75 -12.71 -14.51 -10.24
CA GLU A 75 -11.35 -14.89 -10.63
C GLU A 75 -10.27 -14.28 -9.75
N ALA A 76 -10.66 -13.43 -8.79
CA ALA A 76 -9.72 -12.80 -7.85
C ALA A 76 -9.13 -13.86 -6.91
N GLN A 77 -7.81 -13.88 -6.80
CA GLN A 77 -7.08 -14.76 -5.91
C GLN A 77 -6.66 -14.00 -4.65
N LEU A 78 -6.66 -14.68 -3.49
CA LEU A 78 -6.09 -14.16 -2.26
C LEU A 78 -4.96 -15.08 -1.82
N VAL A 79 -3.79 -14.51 -1.55
CA VAL A 79 -2.63 -15.21 -0.98
C VAL A 79 -2.30 -14.64 0.39
N GLU A 80 -2.05 -15.51 1.35
CA GLU A 80 -1.61 -15.09 2.68
C GLU A 80 -0.08 -15.05 2.73
N PHE A 81 0.48 -14.01 3.36
CA PHE A 81 1.92 -13.88 3.52
C PHE A 81 2.30 -13.56 4.96
N ASN A 82 3.50 -14.01 5.35
CA ASN A 82 4.13 -13.67 6.63
C ASN A 82 4.97 -12.41 6.46
N MET A 83 4.72 -11.38 7.28
CA MET A 83 5.41 -10.10 7.19
C MET A 83 6.91 -10.19 7.54
N ALA A 84 7.31 -11.14 8.38
CA ALA A 84 8.71 -11.34 8.73
C ALA A 84 9.53 -12.04 7.61
N THR A 85 8.85 -12.82 6.75
CA THR A 85 9.46 -13.52 5.61
C THR A 85 8.55 -13.40 4.38
N PRO A 86 8.41 -12.19 3.80
CA PRO A 86 7.42 -11.93 2.78
C PRO A 86 7.67 -12.74 1.50
N SER A 87 6.61 -13.44 1.05
CA SER A 87 6.56 -14.12 -0.23
C SER A 87 5.16 -13.96 -0.82
N PHE A 88 5.08 -13.57 -2.08
CA PHE A 88 3.82 -13.19 -2.72
C PHE A 88 3.45 -14.09 -3.90
N GLY A 89 4.21 -15.15 -4.12
CA GLY A 89 4.07 -16.10 -5.22
C GLY A 89 5.43 -16.59 -5.68
N ALA A 90 5.46 -17.25 -6.84
CA ALA A 90 6.70 -17.72 -7.45
C ALA A 90 7.56 -16.53 -7.92
N ASP A 91 8.88 -16.64 -7.84
CA ASP A 91 9.80 -15.61 -8.32
C ASP A 91 9.56 -15.31 -9.81
N GLY A 92 9.50 -14.03 -10.15
CA GLY A 92 9.31 -13.58 -11.52
C GLY A 92 7.93 -13.92 -12.11
N SER A 93 6.89 -14.05 -11.30
CA SER A 93 5.53 -14.38 -11.76
C SER A 93 4.62 -13.19 -12.02
N ALA A 94 4.90 -12.01 -11.42
CA ALA A 94 4.05 -10.83 -11.52
C ALA A 94 4.60 -9.78 -12.50
N ASP A 95 3.70 -9.08 -13.18
CA ASP A 95 4.02 -7.95 -14.05
C ASP A 95 3.99 -6.63 -13.29
N LEU A 96 3.07 -6.50 -12.33
CA LEU A 96 2.85 -5.30 -11.54
C LEU A 96 2.58 -5.68 -10.08
N VAL A 97 3.27 -5.04 -9.16
CA VAL A 97 2.95 -5.02 -7.73
C VAL A 97 2.53 -3.61 -7.36
N VAL A 98 1.42 -3.45 -6.66
CA VAL A 98 0.95 -2.16 -6.17
C VAL A 98 0.69 -2.18 -4.68
N THR A 99 1.02 -1.08 -4.03
CA THR A 99 0.73 -0.87 -2.61
C THR A 99 0.27 0.57 -2.34
N PHE A 100 -0.72 0.70 -1.47
CA PHE A 100 -1.36 1.97 -1.18
C PHE A 100 -1.43 2.22 0.31
N ARG A 101 -0.59 3.15 0.80
CA ARG A 101 -0.60 3.63 2.20
C ARG A 101 -0.29 2.52 3.22
N ASN A 102 0.74 1.73 2.95
CA ASN A 102 1.13 0.60 3.81
C ASN A 102 2.56 0.69 4.34
N VAL A 103 3.47 1.45 3.69
CA VAL A 103 4.90 1.46 4.03
C VAL A 103 5.13 1.87 5.48
N HIS A 104 4.42 2.90 5.96
CA HIS A 104 4.51 3.34 7.35
C HIS A 104 4.16 2.22 8.35
N ASN A 105 3.23 1.32 8.02
CA ASN A 105 2.87 0.18 8.87
C ASN A 105 3.99 -0.85 8.95
N TRP A 106 4.68 -1.12 7.85
CA TRP A 106 5.78 -2.09 7.80
C TRP A 106 7.02 -1.60 8.54
N VAL A 107 7.29 -0.29 8.49
CA VAL A 107 8.38 0.34 9.24
C VAL A 107 8.16 0.20 10.74
N GLY A 108 6.95 0.40 11.22
CA GLY A 108 6.59 0.19 12.63
C GLY A 108 6.85 -1.23 13.12
N GLN A 109 6.98 -2.20 12.22
CA GLN A 109 7.19 -3.63 12.50
C GLN A 109 8.57 -4.14 12.04
N ASP A 110 9.48 -3.26 11.66
CA ASP A 110 10.82 -3.59 11.13
C ASP A 110 10.79 -4.50 9.89
N ALA A 111 9.69 -4.52 9.15
CA ALA A 111 9.48 -5.42 8.02
C ALA A 111 9.66 -4.74 6.65
N ALA A 112 9.75 -3.41 6.60
CA ALA A 112 9.66 -2.67 5.34
C ALA A 112 10.70 -3.12 4.30
N GLN A 113 11.97 -3.26 4.67
CA GLN A 113 13.02 -3.69 3.73
C GLN A 113 12.73 -5.08 3.16
N GLY A 114 12.31 -6.03 4.00
CA GLY A 114 11.93 -7.39 3.55
C GLY A 114 10.74 -7.39 2.61
N MET A 115 9.77 -6.49 2.81
CA MET A 115 8.64 -6.31 1.90
C MET A 115 9.12 -5.89 0.50
N PHE A 116 9.98 -4.87 0.38
CA PHE A 116 10.55 -4.45 -0.89
C PHE A 116 11.37 -5.55 -1.58
N GLU A 117 12.15 -6.32 -0.83
CA GLU A 117 12.87 -7.49 -1.34
C GLU A 117 11.92 -8.59 -1.85
N GLY A 118 10.81 -8.83 -1.15
CA GLY A 118 9.77 -9.74 -1.59
C GLY A 118 9.09 -9.28 -2.89
N PHE A 119 8.83 -7.98 -3.03
CA PHE A 119 8.29 -7.41 -4.27
C PHE A 119 9.26 -7.58 -5.43
N PHE A 120 10.55 -7.34 -5.17
CA PHE A 120 11.59 -7.53 -6.18
C PHE A 120 11.66 -8.99 -6.66
N LYS A 121 11.55 -9.95 -5.76
CA LYS A 121 11.57 -11.38 -6.11
C LYS A 121 10.39 -11.77 -6.99
N VAL A 122 9.17 -11.43 -6.58
CA VAL A 122 7.95 -11.86 -7.28
C VAL A 122 7.79 -11.20 -8.66
N LEU A 123 8.33 -9.99 -8.86
CA LEU A 123 8.24 -9.29 -10.13
C LEU A 123 9.13 -9.93 -11.20
N LYS A 124 8.63 -9.99 -12.43
CA LYS A 124 9.41 -10.32 -13.63
C LYS A 124 10.51 -9.28 -13.86
N PRO A 125 11.61 -9.60 -14.55
CA PRO A 125 12.49 -8.58 -15.13
C PRO A 125 11.68 -7.62 -16.00
N GLY A 126 11.86 -6.30 -15.81
CA GLY A 126 11.03 -5.26 -16.42
C GLY A 126 9.70 -5.00 -15.72
N GLY A 127 9.32 -5.81 -14.74
CA GLY A 127 8.10 -5.62 -13.95
C GLY A 127 8.13 -4.34 -13.10
N VAL A 128 6.95 -3.85 -12.76
CA VAL A 128 6.74 -2.55 -12.12
C VAL A 128 6.31 -2.71 -10.67
N LEU A 129 6.88 -1.91 -9.77
CA LEU A 129 6.36 -1.66 -8.43
C LEU A 129 5.77 -0.26 -8.37
N GLY A 130 4.47 -0.16 -8.09
CA GLY A 130 3.75 1.08 -7.85
C GLY A 130 3.54 1.32 -6.36
N VAL A 131 4.01 2.45 -5.84
CA VAL A 131 3.87 2.82 -4.44
C VAL A 131 3.14 4.15 -4.32
N VAL A 132 2.05 4.16 -3.55
CA VAL A 132 1.40 5.39 -3.08
C VAL A 132 1.50 5.40 -1.57
N GLU A 133 2.10 6.46 -0.99
CA GLU A 133 2.24 6.58 0.47
C GLU A 133 2.04 8.03 0.92
N HIS A 134 1.58 8.22 2.16
CA HIS A 134 1.43 9.53 2.78
C HIS A 134 2.81 10.19 2.95
N ARG A 135 3.01 11.33 2.31
CA ARG A 135 4.30 12.00 2.23
C ARG A 135 4.54 12.90 3.44
N ALA A 136 5.59 12.63 4.19
CA ALA A 136 6.05 13.48 5.28
C ALA A 136 6.59 14.83 4.79
N LYS A 137 6.80 15.79 5.71
CA LYS A 137 7.59 16.99 5.42
C LYS A 137 9.02 16.60 5.09
N ALA A 138 9.63 17.30 4.14
CA ALA A 138 11.01 17.00 3.71
C ALA A 138 12.04 17.28 4.83
N ASP A 139 11.73 18.20 5.74
CA ASP A 139 12.56 18.63 6.86
C ASP A 139 12.13 17.99 8.20
N ASP A 140 11.30 16.94 8.18
CA ASP A 140 10.88 16.26 9.40
C ASP A 140 12.05 15.48 10.01
N THR A 141 12.42 15.83 11.23
CA THR A 141 13.57 15.26 11.95
C THR A 141 13.17 14.26 13.04
N ARG A 142 11.88 13.93 13.13
CA ARG A 142 11.39 12.93 14.10
C ARG A 142 12.00 11.56 13.84
N ASP A 143 12.11 10.74 14.89
CA ASP A 143 12.42 9.33 14.73
C ASP A 143 11.45 8.69 13.74
N ILE A 144 11.98 7.83 12.86
CA ILE A 144 11.21 7.29 11.74
C ILE A 144 10.03 6.42 12.19
N LYS A 145 10.17 5.70 13.30
CA LYS A 145 9.07 4.90 13.85
C LYS A 145 8.01 5.77 14.51
N GLU A 146 8.42 6.88 15.15
CA GLU A 146 7.48 7.85 15.70
C GLU A 146 6.72 8.58 14.58
N LEU A 147 7.41 8.94 13.51
CA LEU A 147 6.80 9.54 12.33
C LEU A 147 5.80 8.57 11.66
N ALA A 148 6.17 7.32 11.47
CA ALA A 148 5.33 6.29 10.90
C ALA A 148 4.00 6.09 11.67
N LYS A 149 3.99 6.31 13.00
CA LYS A 149 2.76 6.27 13.81
C LYS A 149 1.78 7.38 13.45
N THR A 150 2.19 8.41 12.75
CA THR A 150 1.31 9.46 12.23
C THR A 150 0.75 9.13 10.84
N GLY A 151 1.18 8.02 10.23
CA GLY A 151 0.89 7.62 8.88
C GLY A 151 1.78 8.27 7.82
N TYR A 152 2.47 9.37 8.14
CA TYR A 152 3.38 10.04 7.21
C TYR A 152 4.72 9.34 7.13
N PHE A 153 5.30 9.31 5.93
CA PHE A 153 6.59 8.68 5.70
C PHE A 153 7.45 9.48 4.70
N PRO A 154 8.78 9.58 4.91
CA PRO A 154 9.66 10.33 4.02
C PRO A 154 9.80 9.63 2.66
N GLU A 155 9.58 10.40 1.58
CA GLU A 155 9.71 9.90 0.21
C GLU A 155 11.11 9.36 -0.08
N ALA A 156 12.15 10.05 0.37
CA ALA A 156 13.53 9.63 0.19
C ALA A 156 13.82 8.23 0.76
N LEU A 157 13.21 7.87 1.90
CA LEU A 157 13.40 6.55 2.51
C LEU A 157 12.64 5.45 1.76
N VAL A 158 11.49 5.75 1.15
CA VAL A 158 10.80 4.81 0.25
C VAL A 158 11.68 4.51 -0.96
N ILE A 159 12.28 5.54 -1.56
CA ILE A 159 13.19 5.40 -2.69
C ILE A 159 14.44 4.60 -2.30
N GLU A 160 15.02 4.89 -1.14
CA GLU A 160 16.18 4.18 -0.60
C GLU A 160 15.90 2.68 -0.42
N MET A 161 14.80 2.32 0.25
CA MET A 161 14.41 0.92 0.48
C MET A 161 14.17 0.16 -0.82
N ALA A 162 13.48 0.78 -1.78
CA ALA A 162 13.25 0.18 -3.09
C ALA A 162 14.58 -0.02 -3.85
N THR A 163 15.45 0.99 -3.85
CA THR A 163 16.76 0.92 -4.51
C THR A 163 17.64 -0.17 -3.87
N LYS A 164 17.65 -0.26 -2.55
CA LYS A 164 18.39 -1.29 -1.81
C LYS A 164 17.88 -2.71 -2.12
N ALA A 165 16.58 -2.86 -2.42
CA ALA A 165 16.01 -4.13 -2.88
C ALA A 165 16.38 -4.47 -4.33
N GLY A 166 16.94 -3.52 -5.10
CA GLY A 166 17.39 -3.70 -6.49
C GLY A 166 16.55 -2.97 -7.54
N PHE A 167 15.52 -2.22 -7.14
CA PHE A 167 14.71 -1.44 -8.06
C PHE A 167 15.40 -0.18 -8.56
N THR A 168 14.99 0.27 -9.73
CA THR A 168 15.31 1.62 -10.24
C THR A 168 14.05 2.48 -10.18
N LEU A 169 14.15 3.70 -9.61
CA LEU A 169 13.09 4.69 -9.69
C LEU A 169 12.94 5.14 -11.14
N ALA A 170 11.81 4.88 -11.75
CA ALA A 170 11.53 5.22 -13.14
C ALA A 170 10.82 6.56 -13.26
N GLU A 171 9.79 6.79 -12.46
CA GLU A 171 8.95 8.00 -12.56
C GLU A 171 8.36 8.35 -11.18
N GLN A 172 8.05 9.65 -11.01
CA GLN A 172 7.32 10.19 -9.87
C GLN A 172 6.13 11.00 -10.39
N SER A 173 5.03 11.03 -9.63
CA SER A 173 3.84 11.79 -10.01
C SER A 173 3.25 12.54 -8.82
N GLU A 174 2.85 13.77 -9.06
CA GLU A 174 2.16 14.61 -8.08
C GLU A 174 0.62 14.50 -8.17
N ILE A 175 0.09 13.48 -8.86
CA ILE A 175 -1.36 13.29 -9.04
C ILE A 175 -2.12 13.15 -7.72
N ASN A 176 -1.45 12.69 -6.66
CA ASN A 176 -2.01 12.54 -5.31
C ASN A 176 -1.45 13.59 -4.34
N ALA A 177 -0.80 14.64 -4.83
CA ALA A 177 -0.30 15.71 -3.99
C ALA A 177 -1.46 16.56 -3.46
N ASN A 178 -1.33 16.97 -2.21
CA ASN A 178 -2.23 17.93 -1.58
C ASN A 178 -1.45 19.00 -0.81
N PRO A 179 -1.20 20.17 -1.39
CA PRO A 179 -0.45 21.23 -0.74
C PRO A 179 -1.18 21.85 0.47
N ALA A 180 -2.48 21.58 0.64
CA ALA A 180 -3.23 22.03 1.82
C ALA A 180 -2.97 21.16 3.05
N ASP A 181 -2.40 19.96 2.86
CA ASP A 181 -2.03 19.07 3.96
C ASP A 181 -0.75 19.56 4.64
N THR A 182 -0.87 20.12 5.84
CA THR A 182 0.23 20.65 6.64
C THR A 182 1.03 19.59 7.39
N LYS A 183 0.56 18.35 7.42
CA LYS A 183 1.26 17.14 7.94
C LYS A 183 1.57 17.16 9.45
N ASP A 184 0.86 18.00 10.21
CA ASP A 184 1.02 18.19 11.65
C ASP A 184 -0.29 18.06 12.43
N HIS A 185 -1.19 17.23 11.89
CA HIS A 185 -2.53 17.03 12.44
C HIS A 185 -2.53 16.21 13.73
N PRO A 186 -3.50 16.45 14.66
CA PRO A 186 -3.52 15.80 15.98
C PRO A 186 -3.48 14.29 15.99
N ASN A 187 -4.14 13.65 15.02
CA ASN A 187 -4.13 12.19 14.86
C ASN A 187 -3.43 11.77 13.55
N GLY A 188 -2.41 12.53 13.11
CA GLY A 188 -1.72 12.28 11.84
C GLY A 188 -2.66 12.31 10.65
N VAL A 189 -2.38 11.48 9.65
CA VAL A 189 -3.19 11.37 8.42
C VAL A 189 -4.65 11.01 8.69
N TRP A 190 -4.93 10.34 9.80
CA TRP A 190 -6.29 9.90 10.14
C TRP A 190 -7.19 11.05 10.61
N THR A 191 -6.65 12.23 10.92
CA THR A 191 -7.44 13.45 11.14
C THR A 191 -8.16 13.89 9.86
N LEU A 192 -7.57 13.59 8.71
CA LEU A 192 -8.08 13.97 7.40
C LEU A 192 -9.09 12.94 6.84
N PRO A 193 -9.87 13.32 5.80
CA PRO A 193 -10.68 12.35 5.04
C PRO A 193 -9.83 11.18 4.49
N PRO A 194 -10.42 10.01 4.33
CA PRO A 194 -11.81 9.65 4.65
C PRO A 194 -12.03 9.29 6.11
N SER A 195 -10.97 9.19 6.94
CA SER A 195 -11.06 8.69 8.32
C SER A 195 -11.77 9.67 9.24
N LEU A 196 -11.44 10.97 9.15
CA LEU A 196 -11.95 12.03 10.00
C LEU A 196 -11.94 11.65 11.50
N ASN A 197 -10.81 11.10 11.95
CA ASN A 197 -10.63 10.78 13.36
C ASN A 197 -10.49 12.07 14.17
N MET A 198 -11.58 12.50 14.77
CA MET A 198 -11.68 13.75 15.54
C MET A 198 -11.42 13.56 17.04
N LYS A 199 -10.83 12.45 17.45
CA LYS A 199 -10.48 12.21 18.85
C LYS A 199 -9.53 13.32 19.33
N ASN A 200 -9.89 13.97 20.45
CA ASN A 200 -9.14 15.09 21.03
C ASN A 200 -9.01 16.34 20.12
N VAL A 201 -9.82 16.44 19.08
CA VAL A 201 -9.90 17.62 18.21
C VAL A 201 -11.03 18.53 18.69
N PRO A 202 -10.78 19.83 18.98
CA PRO A 202 -11.85 20.76 19.32
C PRO A 202 -12.92 20.83 18.23
N GLU A 203 -14.19 20.88 18.61
CA GLU A 203 -15.31 20.90 17.67
C GLU A 203 -15.21 22.04 16.66
N THR A 204 -14.72 23.20 17.09
CA THR A 204 -14.47 24.37 16.26
C THR A 204 -13.47 24.13 15.13
N ASP A 205 -12.60 23.13 15.28
CA ASP A 205 -11.52 22.82 14.35
C ASP A 205 -11.87 21.71 13.36
N GLN A 206 -12.93 20.93 13.63
CA GLN A 206 -13.25 19.74 12.83
C GLN A 206 -13.57 20.06 11.37
N ILE A 207 -14.26 21.19 11.13
CA ILE A 207 -14.63 21.62 9.77
C ILE A 207 -13.39 21.90 8.92
N LYS A 208 -12.32 22.46 9.50
CA LYS A 208 -11.11 22.77 8.73
C LYS A 208 -10.42 21.50 8.20
N TYR A 209 -10.42 20.41 8.98
CA TYR A 209 -9.80 19.16 8.54
C TYR A 209 -10.56 18.49 7.40
N ALA A 210 -11.89 18.54 7.42
CA ALA A 210 -12.70 18.06 6.30
C ALA A 210 -12.42 18.88 5.01
N ALA A 211 -12.20 20.19 5.15
CA ALA A 211 -11.92 21.09 4.03
C ALA A 211 -10.52 20.92 3.42
N ILE A 212 -9.55 20.38 4.16
CA ILE A 212 -8.21 20.05 3.63
C ILE A 212 -8.30 18.97 2.56
N GLY A 213 -9.23 18.03 2.72
CA GLY A 213 -9.30 16.85 1.86
C GLY A 213 -8.38 15.73 2.32
N GLU A 214 -8.08 14.78 1.44
CA GLU A 214 -7.18 13.67 1.76
C GLU A 214 -5.71 14.14 1.92
N SER A 215 -4.92 13.36 2.63
CA SER A 215 -3.50 13.64 2.86
C SER A 215 -2.69 13.80 1.57
N ASP A 216 -1.61 14.57 1.65
CA ASP A 216 -0.59 14.62 0.60
C ASP A 216 0.10 13.26 0.45
N ARG A 217 0.19 12.76 -0.78
CA ARG A 217 0.74 11.43 -1.06
C ARG A 217 1.74 11.45 -2.20
N MET A 218 2.91 10.87 -1.96
CA MET A 218 3.84 10.51 -3.01
C MET A 218 3.25 9.42 -3.89
N THR A 219 3.59 9.42 -5.16
CA THR A 219 3.23 8.37 -6.13
C THR A 219 4.47 8.02 -6.91
N LEU A 220 5.04 6.84 -6.63
CA LEU A 220 6.36 6.42 -7.10
C LEU A 220 6.24 5.16 -7.95
N LYS A 221 6.87 5.18 -9.12
CA LYS A 221 6.96 4.04 -10.03
C LYS A 221 8.40 3.55 -10.09
N PHE A 222 8.60 2.31 -9.69
CA PHE A 222 9.87 1.62 -9.76
C PHE A 222 9.81 0.50 -10.80
N VAL A 223 10.96 0.19 -11.39
CA VAL A 223 11.11 -0.92 -12.34
C VAL A 223 12.16 -1.89 -11.83
N LYS A 224 11.87 -3.18 -11.88
CA LYS A 224 12.89 -4.22 -11.73
C LYS A 224 13.72 -4.24 -13.02
N PRO A 225 15.05 -4.01 -12.96
CA PRO A 225 15.90 -4.07 -14.15
C PRO A 225 15.72 -5.37 -14.92
N ALA A 226 15.82 -5.30 -16.24
CA ALA A 226 15.91 -6.50 -17.08
C ALA A 226 17.16 -7.31 -16.68
N ALA A 227 17.06 -8.64 -16.73
CA ALA A 227 18.25 -9.47 -16.57
C ALA A 227 19.26 -9.12 -17.69
N GLN A 228 20.49 -8.82 -17.30
CA GLN A 228 21.58 -8.60 -18.24
C GLN A 228 22.01 -9.92 -18.89
#